data_5308d445aa9313b9c2f8edfa320385e4
#
_entry.id   5308d445aa9313b9c2f8edfa320385e4
#
_cell.length_a   1.000
_cell.length_b   1.000
_cell.length_c   1.000
_cell.angle_alpha   90.00
_cell.angle_beta   90.00
_cell.angle_gamma   90.00
#
_symmetry.space_group_name_H-M   'P 1'
#
loop_
_entity.id
_entity.type
_entity.pdbx_description
1 polymer ?
#
loop_
_entity_poly.entity_id
_entity_poly.type
_entity_poly.pdbx_seq_one_letter_code
_entity_poly.pdbx_strand_id
1 'polypeptide(L)'
;MIAGRLAEDLEAKILVLEAGPDNADLDNVHMAGGWSKNFEGETDWHIVTEPMKNVDDRRVDCSRGRFLGGSSGVNGTLCIRGTKQDYDDWGLDEWTGNKMFDYMKKV
;
A
#
# COMPACT_ATOMS: atom_id res chain seq x y z
N MET A 1 -8.76 3.83 2.83
CA MET A 1 -8.98 4.65 1.61
C MET A 1 -10.02 4.03 0.67
N ILE A 2 -9.81 2.82 0.11
CA ILE A 2 -10.73 2.20 -0.87
C ILE A 2 -12.16 2.12 -0.34
N ALA A 3 -12.36 1.57 0.86
CA ALA A 3 -13.70 1.48 1.48
C ALA A 3 -14.35 2.86 1.65
N GLY A 4 -13.58 3.89 2.07
CA GLY A 4 -14.10 5.24 2.19
C GLY A 4 -14.54 5.84 0.86
N ARG A 5 -13.80 5.57 -0.23
CA ARG A 5 -14.20 6.05 -1.58
C ARG A 5 -15.44 5.32 -2.10
N LEU A 6 -15.51 4.01 -1.87
CA LEU A 6 -16.71 3.24 -2.26
C LEU A 6 -17.95 3.66 -1.46
N ALA A 7 -17.79 4.06 -0.20
CA ALA A 7 -18.87 4.51 0.65
C ALA A 7 -19.47 5.88 0.26
N GLU A 8 -18.90 6.56 -0.72
CA GLU A 8 -19.52 7.76 -1.31
C GLU A 8 -20.78 7.41 -2.13
N ASP A 9 -20.86 6.17 -2.61
CA ASP A 9 -22.10 5.62 -3.16
C ASP A 9 -22.99 5.13 -2.00
N LEU A 10 -24.06 5.86 -1.75
CA LEU A 10 -24.98 5.59 -0.64
C LEU A 10 -25.77 4.29 -0.78
N GLU A 11 -25.85 3.74 -1.99
CA GLU A 11 -26.52 2.46 -2.26
C GLU A 11 -25.56 1.26 -2.09
N ALA A 12 -24.24 1.50 -2.02
CA ALA A 12 -23.25 0.47 -1.89
C ALA A 12 -23.22 -0.10 -0.46
N LYS A 13 -23.27 -1.42 -0.35
CA LYS A 13 -23.02 -2.15 0.90
C LYS A 13 -21.60 -2.66 0.90
N ILE A 14 -20.76 -2.14 1.81
CA ILE A 14 -19.33 -2.42 1.84
C ILE A 14 -19.03 -3.28 3.06
N LEU A 15 -18.36 -4.41 2.83
CA LEU A 15 -17.78 -5.26 3.85
C LEU A 15 -16.27 -5.21 3.74
N VAL A 16 -15.60 -4.85 4.82
CA VAL A 16 -14.13 -4.88 4.92
C VAL A 16 -13.75 -6.14 5.72
N LEU A 17 -12.92 -6.98 5.11
CA LEU A 17 -12.33 -8.16 5.76
C LEU A 17 -10.85 -7.89 5.97
N GLU A 18 -10.40 -8.00 7.21
CA GLU A 18 -9.00 -7.82 7.61
C GLU A 18 -8.52 -9.05 8.38
N ALA A 19 -7.30 -9.53 8.06
CA ALA A 19 -6.71 -10.70 8.69
C ALA A 19 -5.88 -10.37 9.94
N GLY A 20 -5.49 -9.11 10.09
CA GLY A 20 -4.69 -8.63 11.19
C GLY A 20 -5.48 -7.85 12.24
N PRO A 21 -4.81 -7.29 13.24
CA PRO A 21 -5.45 -6.52 14.31
C PRO A 21 -5.99 -5.17 13.80
N ASP A 22 -6.79 -4.52 14.66
CA ASP A 22 -7.10 -3.11 14.51
C ASP A 22 -5.82 -2.29 14.68
N ASN A 23 -5.65 -1.25 13.89
CA ASN A 23 -4.48 -0.38 13.98
C ASN A 23 -4.57 0.64 15.11
N ALA A 24 -5.71 0.79 15.76
CA ALA A 24 -5.91 1.76 16.84
C ALA A 24 -4.93 1.56 18.01
N ASP A 25 -4.57 0.30 18.29
CA ASP A 25 -3.68 -0.08 19.39
C ASP A 25 -2.22 -0.29 18.93
N LEU A 26 -1.88 0.09 17.70
CA LEU A 26 -0.56 -0.11 17.12
C LEU A 26 0.25 1.19 17.12
N ASP A 27 0.91 1.52 18.22
CA ASP A 27 1.71 2.75 18.38
C ASP A 27 2.71 2.95 17.22
N ASN A 28 3.33 1.86 16.75
CA ASN A 28 4.29 1.92 15.65
C ASN A 28 3.69 2.39 14.32
N VAL A 29 2.39 2.20 14.11
CA VAL A 29 1.68 2.66 12.91
C VAL A 29 1.41 4.16 12.98
N HIS A 30 1.14 4.68 14.18
CA HIS A 30 0.83 6.09 14.40
C HIS A 30 2.07 6.99 14.56
N MET A 31 3.24 6.38 14.73
CA MET A 31 4.50 7.09 14.91
C MET A 31 5.31 7.09 13.61
N ALA A 32 5.57 8.27 13.04
CA ALA A 32 6.30 8.40 11.77
C ALA A 32 7.66 7.65 11.74
N GLY A 33 8.38 7.60 12.85
CA GLY A 33 9.63 6.83 12.97
C GLY A 33 9.43 5.35 13.34
N GLY A 34 8.19 4.91 13.55
CA GLY A 34 7.87 3.55 14.02
C GLY A 34 7.78 2.49 12.92
N TRP A 35 7.75 2.90 11.67
CA TRP A 35 7.48 2.02 10.52
C TRP A 35 8.37 0.76 10.46
N SER A 36 9.65 0.89 10.78
CA SER A 36 10.61 -0.23 10.74
C SER A 36 10.33 -1.31 11.80
N LYS A 37 9.61 -0.98 12.86
CA LYS A 37 9.23 -1.93 13.92
C LYS A 37 8.03 -2.80 13.53
N ASN A 38 7.38 -2.49 12.42
CA ASN A 38 6.25 -3.27 11.90
C ASN A 38 6.70 -4.41 10.98
N PHE A 39 7.99 -4.47 10.62
CA PHE A 39 8.53 -5.55 9.83
C PHE A 39 8.81 -6.78 10.69
N GLU A 40 8.68 -7.96 10.10
CA GLU A 40 8.97 -9.25 10.73
C GLU A 40 8.16 -9.55 12.03
N GLY A 41 7.19 -8.69 12.37
CA GLY A 41 6.31 -8.85 13.52
C GLY A 41 4.93 -9.41 13.15
N GLU A 42 4.02 -9.47 14.12
CA GLU A 42 2.64 -9.92 13.93
C GLU A 42 1.86 -9.10 12.90
N THR A 43 2.34 -7.89 12.61
CA THR A 43 1.75 -6.94 11.66
C THR A 43 2.30 -7.09 10.23
N ASP A 44 3.13 -8.10 9.97
CA ASP A 44 3.67 -8.42 8.65
C ASP A 44 3.12 -9.77 8.15
N TRP A 45 2.91 -9.89 6.85
CA TRP A 45 2.55 -11.15 6.20
C TRP A 45 3.72 -12.12 6.02
N HIS A 46 4.95 -11.71 6.28
CA HIS A 46 6.17 -12.50 6.11
C HIS A 46 6.30 -13.14 4.73
N ILE A 47 5.96 -12.41 3.69
CA ILE A 47 6.04 -12.91 2.32
C ILE A 47 7.51 -12.89 1.86
N VAL A 48 8.00 -14.03 1.40
CA VAL A 48 9.34 -14.18 0.81
C VAL A 48 9.19 -14.71 -0.62
N THR A 49 9.90 -14.13 -1.56
CA THR A 49 9.86 -14.59 -2.96
C THR A 49 10.49 -15.97 -3.12
N GLU A 50 10.15 -16.65 -4.21
CA GLU A 50 10.97 -17.75 -4.70
C GLU A 50 12.34 -17.23 -5.15
N PRO A 51 13.37 -18.10 -5.23
CA PRO A 51 14.67 -17.71 -5.74
C PRO A 51 14.54 -17.12 -7.14
N MET A 52 15.11 -15.95 -7.37
CA MET A 52 15.02 -15.24 -8.64
C MET A 52 16.38 -15.24 -9.34
N LYS A 53 16.50 -15.95 -10.46
CA LYS A 53 17.74 -16.08 -11.24
C LYS A 53 18.38 -14.73 -11.61
N ASN A 54 17.56 -13.75 -11.95
CA ASN A 54 18.04 -12.43 -12.39
C ASN A 54 18.61 -11.56 -11.25
N VAL A 55 18.58 -12.04 -10.04
CA VAL A 55 19.14 -11.38 -8.85
C VAL A 55 19.95 -12.38 -8.00
N ASP A 56 20.77 -13.20 -8.67
CA ASP A 56 21.70 -14.16 -8.07
C ASP A 56 21.03 -15.23 -7.21
N ASP A 57 19.90 -15.76 -7.68
CA ASP A 57 19.08 -16.76 -6.97
C ASP A 57 18.67 -16.35 -5.53
N ARG A 58 18.70 -15.04 -5.24
CA ARG A 58 18.27 -14.55 -3.95
C ARG A 58 16.77 -14.66 -3.75
N ARG A 59 16.38 -14.89 -2.50
CA ARG A 59 15.03 -14.64 -2.02
C ARG A 59 14.96 -13.21 -1.49
N VAL A 60 13.86 -12.54 -1.75
CA VAL A 60 13.63 -11.16 -1.32
C VAL A 60 12.43 -11.13 -0.39
N ASP A 61 12.61 -10.52 0.77
CA ASP A 61 11.52 -10.25 1.70
C ASP A 61 10.62 -9.16 1.13
N CYS A 62 9.33 -9.47 1.07
CA CYS A 62 8.29 -8.58 0.57
C CYS A 62 7.35 -8.20 1.71
N SER A 63 7.81 -7.34 2.62
CA SER A 63 7.01 -6.88 3.74
C SER A 63 5.67 -6.28 3.27
N ARG A 64 4.58 -6.77 3.87
CA ARG A 64 3.21 -6.29 3.62
C ARG A 64 2.46 -6.22 4.93
N GLY A 65 1.87 -5.07 5.20
CA GLY A 65 1.11 -4.86 6.43
C GLY A 65 -0.09 -5.80 6.55
N ARG A 66 -0.20 -6.44 7.71
CA ARG A 66 -1.27 -7.34 8.12
C ARG A 66 -2.00 -6.74 9.32
N PHE A 67 -2.75 -5.67 9.09
CA PHE A 67 -3.61 -4.98 10.05
C PHE A 67 -4.54 -4.03 9.32
N LEU A 68 -5.52 -3.47 10.02
CA LEU A 68 -6.47 -2.52 9.41
C LEU A 68 -5.71 -1.30 8.85
N GLY A 69 -5.76 -1.15 7.53
CA GLY A 69 -4.98 -0.15 6.78
C GLY A 69 -3.85 -0.76 5.94
N GLY A 70 -3.39 -1.96 6.27
CA GLY A 70 -2.41 -2.74 5.49
C GLY A 70 -1.11 -2.01 5.24
N SER A 71 -0.53 -2.19 4.07
CA SER A 71 0.79 -1.64 3.73
C SER A 71 0.86 -0.10 3.70
N SER A 72 -0.28 0.59 3.74
CA SER A 72 -0.28 2.05 3.93
C SER A 72 0.23 2.47 5.32
N GLY A 73 0.20 1.59 6.31
CA GLY A 73 0.68 1.86 7.66
C GLY A 73 2.11 1.37 7.95
N VAL A 74 2.74 0.63 7.02
CA VAL A 74 4.14 0.14 7.18
C VAL A 74 5.11 0.75 6.18
N ASN A 75 4.70 1.77 5.45
CA ASN A 75 5.58 2.47 4.52
C ASN A 75 6.61 3.36 5.24
N GLY A 76 7.67 3.72 4.55
CA GLY A 76 8.72 4.60 5.09
C GLY A 76 8.35 6.08 5.15
N THR A 77 7.07 6.43 5.01
CA THR A 77 6.53 7.80 5.01
C THR A 77 7.08 8.71 3.90
N LEU A 78 7.70 8.14 2.87
CA LEU A 78 8.14 8.87 1.69
C LEU A 78 6.96 9.05 0.73
N CYS A 79 6.50 10.27 0.58
CA CYS A 79 5.44 10.62 -0.36
C CYS A 79 6.05 11.05 -1.70
N ILE A 80 6.40 10.08 -2.53
CA ILE A 80 6.97 10.30 -3.86
C ILE A 80 5.96 9.84 -4.91
N ARG A 81 5.71 10.69 -5.88
CA ARG A 81 4.92 10.35 -7.07
C ARG A 81 5.75 10.52 -8.33
N GLY A 82 5.48 9.72 -9.34
CA GLY A 82 6.08 9.84 -10.66
C GLY A 82 5.72 11.16 -11.35
N THR A 83 6.42 11.49 -12.42
CA THR A 83 6.05 12.56 -13.33
C THR A 83 4.86 12.12 -14.19
N LYS A 84 4.19 13.07 -14.87
CA LYS A 84 3.13 12.70 -15.82
C LYS A 84 3.64 11.79 -16.92
N GLN A 85 4.88 12.02 -17.37
CA GLN A 85 5.50 11.22 -18.42
C GLN A 85 5.67 9.76 -18.01
N ASP A 86 6.01 9.48 -16.74
CA ASP A 86 6.15 8.10 -16.26
C ASP A 86 4.85 7.30 -16.43
N TYR A 87 3.70 7.94 -16.29
CA TYR A 87 2.39 7.31 -16.50
C TYR A 87 2.02 7.23 -17.98
N ASP A 88 2.35 8.27 -18.76
CA ASP A 88 2.10 8.27 -20.21
C ASP A 88 2.92 7.19 -20.92
N ASP A 89 4.13 6.90 -20.45
CA ASP A 89 5.01 5.84 -20.97
C ASP A 89 4.46 4.42 -20.78
N TRP A 90 3.44 4.24 -19.92
CA TRP A 90 2.73 2.96 -19.83
C TRP A 90 1.91 2.63 -21.09
N GLY A 91 1.63 3.62 -21.93
CA GLY A 91 0.86 3.45 -23.17
C GLY A 91 -0.60 3.02 -22.93
N LEU A 92 -1.18 3.37 -21.79
CA LEU A 92 -2.54 3.02 -21.41
C LEU A 92 -3.42 4.27 -21.41
N ASP A 93 -4.38 4.35 -22.32
CA ASP A 93 -5.25 5.51 -22.51
C ASP A 93 -6.04 5.91 -21.25
N GLU A 94 -6.40 4.93 -20.41
CA GLU A 94 -7.13 5.18 -19.15
C GLU A 94 -6.23 5.63 -18.00
N TRP A 95 -4.89 5.52 -18.14
CA TRP A 95 -3.91 5.77 -17.09
C TRP A 95 -2.91 6.86 -17.45
N THR A 96 -3.32 7.83 -18.28
CA THR A 96 -2.45 8.95 -18.66
C THR A 96 -2.05 9.78 -17.44
N GLY A 97 -0.90 10.43 -17.52
CA GLY A 97 -0.38 11.27 -16.45
C GLY A 97 -1.37 12.33 -15.97
N ASN A 98 -2.14 12.93 -16.88
CA ASN A 98 -3.17 13.89 -16.51
C ASN A 98 -4.28 13.24 -15.69
N LYS A 99 -4.84 12.13 -16.14
CA LYS A 99 -5.86 11.38 -15.40
C LYS A 99 -5.35 10.92 -14.03
N MET A 100 -4.13 10.37 -13.98
CA MET A 100 -3.52 9.93 -12.73
C MET A 100 -3.38 11.07 -11.73
N PHE A 101 -2.91 12.22 -12.15
CA PHE A 101 -2.77 13.38 -11.27
C PHE A 101 -4.10 13.90 -10.75
N ASP A 102 -5.16 13.84 -11.54
CA ASP A 102 -6.49 14.25 -11.09
C ASP A 102 -7.07 13.27 -10.04
N TYR A 103 -6.81 11.97 -10.18
CA TYR A 103 -7.17 11.01 -9.14
C TYR A 103 -6.34 11.17 -7.87
N MET A 104 -5.04 11.45 -7.98
CA MET A 104 -4.16 11.67 -6.82
C MET A 104 -4.55 12.88 -5.98
N LYS A 105 -5.21 13.87 -6.54
CA LYS A 105 -5.73 15.03 -5.79
C LYS A 105 -6.92 14.68 -4.88
N LYS A 106 -7.52 13.49 -5.08
CA LYS A 106 -8.69 13.03 -4.31
C LYS A 106 -8.32 12.17 -3.11
N VAL A 107 -7.02 11.99 -2.87
CA VAL A 107 -6.46 11.10 -1.83
C VAL A 107 -5.97 11.91 -0.65
#